data_e65331c8d3f56931b2c456d424599bb7
#
_entry.id   e65331c8d3f56931b2c456d424599bb7
#
_cell.length_a   1.000
_cell.length_b   1.000
_cell.length_c   1.000
_cell.angle_alpha   90.00
_cell.angle_beta   90.00
_cell.angle_gamma   90.00
#
_symmetry.space_group_name_H-M   'P 1'
#
loop_
_entity.id
_entity.type
_entity.pdbx_description
1 polymer ?
#
loop_
_entity_poly.entity_id
_entity_poly.type
_entity_poly.pdbx_seq_one_letter_code
_entity_poly.pdbx_strand_id
1 'polypeptide(L)'
;MDIEKKLQEKIARNQILIDEPMSNHTSFRIGGNADFYVKVKNIDELKHALNVAKTNNIPFYIVGNGTNLLVKDGGIEGIVIRPEFDDFKVKKTNENIHIIAGAGITLAALSRAALKEEIEGLEFMSGIPGTIGGAIRMNAGAYGSEMKDLVYKTKYMTYDGKIHTLNLEEHKFEYRNSVFSKIDGVIIETTLVSKRGNKEEIKAKMDEYAKSRSEKQPLEYPSAGSTFKRKEGIITAKLIDDAGLKGYSVGDAMVSTKHAGFIVNKGKATAKDVLELIDHVKKTIKEKFDIDIELEILVIGRD
;
A
#
# COMPACT_ATOMS: atom_id res chain seq x y z
N MET A 1 -22.69 -19.51 -13.09
CA MET A 1 -21.68 -19.48 -14.18
C MET A 1 -20.31 -19.68 -13.49
N ASP A 2 -19.50 -20.61 -13.96
CA ASP A 2 -18.27 -21.00 -13.24
C ASP A 2 -17.12 -20.02 -13.54
N ILE A 3 -17.02 -19.00 -12.70
CA ILE A 3 -15.99 -17.95 -12.82
C ILE A 3 -14.58 -18.51 -12.61
N GLU A 4 -14.44 -19.49 -11.74
CA GLU A 4 -13.17 -20.17 -11.53
C GLU A 4 -12.65 -20.79 -12.83
N LYS A 5 -13.49 -21.53 -13.55
CA LYS A 5 -13.09 -22.13 -14.85
C LYS A 5 -12.69 -21.08 -15.87
N LYS A 6 -13.42 -19.96 -15.92
CA LYS A 6 -13.06 -18.86 -16.82
C LYS A 6 -11.70 -18.24 -16.49
N LEU A 7 -11.41 -18.02 -15.21
CA LEU A 7 -10.11 -17.52 -14.78
C LEU A 7 -8.99 -18.51 -15.14
N GLN A 8 -9.25 -19.81 -14.98
CA GLN A 8 -8.30 -20.89 -15.28
C GLN A 8 -7.95 -21.05 -16.76
N GLU A 9 -8.70 -20.44 -17.69
CA GLU A 9 -8.36 -20.48 -19.13
C GLU A 9 -6.97 -19.90 -19.42
N LYS A 10 -6.47 -18.93 -18.61
CA LYS A 10 -5.16 -18.31 -18.78
C LYS A 10 -4.37 -18.12 -17.49
N ILE A 11 -4.96 -18.37 -16.35
CA ILE A 11 -4.33 -18.20 -15.04
C ILE A 11 -4.20 -19.57 -14.39
N ALA A 12 -3.02 -19.91 -13.91
CA ALA A 12 -2.78 -21.21 -13.29
C ALA A 12 -3.62 -21.39 -12.02
N ARG A 13 -4.11 -22.61 -11.78
CA ARG A 13 -5.02 -22.94 -10.66
C ARG A 13 -4.46 -22.49 -9.30
N ASN A 14 -3.17 -22.63 -9.07
CA ASN A 14 -2.51 -22.24 -7.82
C ASN A 14 -2.36 -20.72 -7.63
N GLN A 15 -2.72 -19.91 -8.62
CA GLN A 15 -2.78 -18.43 -8.55
C GLN A 15 -4.19 -17.93 -8.20
N ILE A 16 -5.19 -18.81 -8.18
CA ILE A 16 -6.60 -18.50 -7.92
C ILE A 16 -6.99 -19.13 -6.58
N LEU A 17 -7.28 -18.28 -5.60
CA LEU A 17 -7.77 -18.67 -4.29
C LEU A 17 -9.26 -18.31 -4.20
N ILE A 18 -10.09 -19.21 -3.71
CA ILE A 18 -11.53 -19.05 -3.62
C ILE A 18 -11.91 -18.94 -2.15
N ASP A 19 -12.84 -18.04 -1.83
CA ASP A 19 -13.28 -17.77 -0.46
C ASP A 19 -12.08 -17.49 0.48
N GLU A 20 -11.15 -16.66 -0.02
CA GLU A 20 -9.85 -16.43 0.61
C GLU A 20 -9.92 -15.35 1.68
N PRO A 21 -9.55 -15.63 2.93
CA PRO A 21 -9.56 -14.65 4.01
C PRO A 21 -8.61 -13.46 3.70
N MET A 22 -9.17 -12.28 3.58
CA MET A 22 -8.37 -11.07 3.34
C MET A 22 -7.46 -10.70 4.50
N SER A 23 -7.71 -11.21 5.69
CA SER A 23 -6.80 -11.12 6.84
C SER A 23 -5.41 -11.70 6.56
N ASN A 24 -5.27 -12.66 5.63
CA ASN A 24 -4.00 -13.20 5.16
C ASN A 24 -3.25 -12.24 4.21
N HIS A 25 -3.96 -11.25 3.66
CA HIS A 25 -3.47 -10.36 2.60
C HIS A 25 -3.49 -8.89 3.00
N THR A 26 -3.68 -8.59 4.30
CA THR A 26 -3.56 -7.25 4.87
C THR A 26 -2.54 -7.25 6.00
N SER A 27 -1.79 -6.15 6.14
CA SER A 27 -0.86 -5.99 7.27
C SER A 27 -1.59 -5.79 8.61
N PHE A 28 -2.86 -5.42 8.56
CA PHE A 28 -3.71 -5.32 9.74
C PHE A 28 -4.15 -6.70 10.27
N ARG A 29 -4.05 -7.73 9.42
CA ARG A 29 -4.55 -9.09 9.69
C ARG A 29 -6.04 -9.09 10.06
N ILE A 30 -6.80 -8.23 9.39
CA ILE A 30 -8.25 -8.08 9.51
C ILE A 30 -8.86 -8.13 8.13
N GLY A 31 -10.06 -8.72 8.02
CA GLY A 31 -10.87 -8.76 6.80
C GLY A 31 -11.53 -10.11 6.58
N GLY A 32 -12.81 -10.07 6.20
CA GLY A 32 -13.54 -11.23 5.76
C GLY A 32 -13.06 -11.76 4.41
N ASN A 33 -13.72 -12.79 3.89
CA ASN A 33 -13.25 -13.50 2.71
C ASN A 33 -13.50 -12.73 1.41
N ALA A 34 -12.56 -12.79 0.47
CA ALA A 34 -12.79 -12.42 -0.92
C ALA A 34 -13.37 -13.61 -1.69
N ASP A 35 -14.39 -13.39 -2.53
CA ASP A 35 -14.96 -14.47 -3.34
C ASP A 35 -13.88 -15.14 -4.19
N PHE A 36 -13.01 -14.32 -4.81
CA PHE A 36 -11.83 -14.76 -5.54
C PHE A 36 -10.63 -13.85 -5.22
N TYR A 37 -9.48 -14.45 -4.95
CA TYR A 37 -8.19 -13.76 -4.84
C TYR A 37 -7.26 -14.30 -5.92
N VAL A 38 -6.86 -13.45 -6.88
CA VAL A 38 -6.17 -13.86 -8.10
C VAL A 38 -4.82 -13.16 -8.19
N LYS A 39 -3.76 -13.95 -8.18
CA LYS A 39 -2.39 -13.47 -8.41
C LYS A 39 -2.11 -13.47 -9.90
N VAL A 40 -1.70 -12.34 -10.46
CA VAL A 40 -1.37 -12.24 -11.89
C VAL A 40 0.11 -11.91 -12.05
N LYS A 41 0.83 -12.71 -12.86
CA LYS A 41 2.28 -12.65 -13.01
C LYS A 41 2.74 -11.95 -14.28
N ASN A 42 1.82 -11.69 -15.20
CA ASN A 42 2.11 -11.03 -16.47
C ASN A 42 0.90 -10.24 -16.98
N ILE A 43 1.14 -9.45 -18.02
CA ILE A 43 0.11 -8.58 -18.63
C ILE A 43 -1.05 -9.38 -19.21
N ASP A 44 -0.81 -10.57 -19.78
CA ASP A 44 -1.86 -11.36 -20.40
C ASP A 44 -2.81 -11.97 -19.34
N GLU A 45 -2.28 -12.41 -18.21
CA GLU A 45 -3.08 -12.84 -17.07
C GLU A 45 -3.89 -11.69 -16.48
N LEU A 46 -3.28 -10.48 -16.36
CA LEU A 46 -3.99 -9.29 -15.87
C LEU A 46 -5.13 -8.91 -16.80
N LYS A 47 -4.87 -8.85 -18.13
CA LYS A 47 -5.91 -8.60 -19.14
C LYS A 47 -7.03 -9.62 -19.05
N HIS A 48 -6.68 -10.89 -18.87
CA HIS A 48 -7.67 -11.95 -18.78
C HIS A 48 -8.54 -11.82 -17.54
N ALA A 49 -7.96 -11.59 -16.35
CA ALA A 49 -8.70 -11.39 -15.11
C ALA A 49 -9.67 -10.20 -15.20
N LEU A 50 -9.22 -9.06 -15.74
CA LEU A 50 -10.06 -7.87 -15.97
C LEU A 50 -11.18 -8.16 -16.97
N ASN A 51 -10.90 -8.88 -18.05
CA ASN A 51 -11.91 -9.27 -19.03
C ASN A 51 -12.97 -10.19 -18.43
N VAL A 52 -12.56 -11.19 -17.66
CA VAL A 52 -13.50 -12.09 -16.93
C VAL A 52 -14.40 -11.29 -16.01
N ALA A 53 -13.84 -10.37 -15.22
CA ALA A 53 -14.62 -9.51 -14.34
C ALA A 53 -15.64 -8.67 -15.13
N LYS A 54 -15.18 -7.97 -16.18
CA LYS A 54 -15.99 -7.07 -17.01
C LYS A 54 -17.11 -7.79 -17.75
N THR A 55 -16.81 -8.89 -18.44
CA THR A 55 -17.79 -9.62 -19.26
C THR A 55 -18.87 -10.33 -18.44
N ASN A 56 -18.62 -10.51 -17.15
CA ASN A 56 -19.56 -11.15 -16.24
C ASN A 56 -20.19 -10.16 -15.23
N ASN A 57 -19.92 -8.86 -15.37
CA ASN A 57 -20.36 -7.80 -14.46
C ASN A 57 -20.00 -8.06 -12.99
N ILE A 58 -18.79 -8.59 -12.75
CA ILE A 58 -18.28 -8.88 -11.42
C ILE A 58 -17.43 -7.71 -10.95
N PRO A 59 -17.67 -7.17 -9.74
CA PRO A 59 -16.79 -6.16 -9.16
C PRO A 59 -15.38 -6.71 -8.97
N PHE A 60 -14.38 -5.84 -9.05
CA PHE A 60 -12.99 -6.22 -8.80
C PHE A 60 -12.22 -5.11 -8.09
N TYR A 61 -11.17 -5.51 -7.39
CA TYR A 61 -10.26 -4.64 -6.66
C TYR A 61 -8.82 -4.97 -7.00
N ILE A 62 -8.00 -3.95 -7.25
CA ILE A 62 -6.56 -4.13 -7.44
C ILE A 62 -5.87 -3.87 -6.11
N VAL A 63 -5.09 -4.83 -5.63
CA VAL A 63 -4.38 -4.73 -4.36
C VAL A 63 -2.89 -5.00 -4.52
N GLY A 64 -2.07 -4.33 -3.72
CA GLY A 64 -0.67 -4.70 -3.51
C GLY A 64 -0.55 -5.63 -2.30
N ASN A 65 0.30 -5.25 -1.33
CA ASN A 65 0.47 -6.01 -0.08
C ASN A 65 -0.59 -5.70 1.01
N GLY A 66 -1.64 -4.96 0.69
CA GLY A 66 -2.71 -4.65 1.66
C GLY A 66 -2.25 -3.86 2.89
N THR A 67 -1.16 -3.08 2.76
CA THR A 67 -0.51 -2.42 3.90
C THR A 67 -1.13 -1.08 4.30
N ASN A 68 -2.11 -0.61 3.53
CA ASN A 68 -2.90 0.59 3.80
C ASN A 68 -4.42 0.27 3.73
N LEU A 69 -4.80 -0.99 3.94
CA LEU A 69 -6.18 -1.44 3.82
C LEU A 69 -6.75 -1.90 5.15
N LEU A 70 -8.01 -1.52 5.40
CA LEU A 70 -8.92 -2.18 6.30
C LEU A 70 -10.02 -2.83 5.45
N VAL A 71 -10.06 -4.16 5.41
CA VAL A 71 -11.12 -4.90 4.75
C VAL A 71 -12.20 -5.21 5.77
N LYS A 72 -13.46 -4.89 5.44
CA LYS A 72 -14.62 -5.13 6.31
C LYS A 72 -14.87 -6.61 6.57
N ASP A 73 -15.61 -6.91 7.63
CA ASP A 73 -15.82 -8.28 8.11
C ASP A 73 -16.66 -9.14 7.15
N GLY A 74 -17.54 -8.55 6.35
CA GLY A 74 -18.27 -9.23 5.27
C GLY A 74 -17.40 -9.59 4.06
N GLY A 75 -16.15 -9.16 4.02
CA GLY A 75 -15.20 -9.48 2.96
C GLY A 75 -15.36 -8.68 1.68
N ILE A 76 -14.89 -9.21 0.57
CA ILE A 76 -14.88 -8.54 -0.73
C ILE A 76 -15.69 -9.37 -1.73
N GLU A 77 -16.73 -8.75 -2.28
CA GLU A 77 -17.47 -9.32 -3.39
C GLU A 77 -16.64 -9.24 -4.68
N GLY A 78 -16.62 -10.33 -5.44
CA GLY A 78 -15.99 -10.41 -6.74
C GLY A 78 -14.52 -10.80 -6.71
N ILE A 79 -13.69 -10.14 -7.53
CA ILE A 79 -12.32 -10.57 -7.78
C ILE A 79 -11.33 -9.57 -7.19
N VAL A 80 -10.51 -10.01 -6.24
CA VAL A 80 -9.33 -9.28 -5.81
C VAL A 80 -8.16 -9.69 -6.70
N ILE A 81 -7.62 -8.76 -7.47
CA ILE A 81 -6.50 -8.98 -8.38
C ILE A 81 -5.23 -8.42 -7.74
N ARG A 82 -4.22 -9.27 -7.58
CA ARG A 82 -2.89 -8.90 -7.10
C ARG A 82 -1.87 -9.05 -8.21
N PRO A 83 -1.34 -7.94 -8.76
CA PRO A 83 -0.19 -7.98 -9.66
C PRO A 83 1.07 -8.44 -8.92
N GLU A 84 1.69 -9.51 -9.40
CA GLU A 84 2.99 -10.03 -8.95
C GLU A 84 4.04 -9.81 -10.07
N PHE A 85 4.17 -8.57 -10.53
CA PHE A 85 5.18 -8.15 -11.52
C PHE A 85 6.45 -7.78 -10.76
N ASP A 86 7.32 -8.75 -10.53
CA ASP A 86 8.47 -8.61 -9.64
C ASP A 86 9.80 -8.38 -10.40
N ASP A 87 9.72 -8.11 -11.71
CA ASP A 87 10.88 -7.81 -12.53
C ASP A 87 11.60 -6.54 -12.09
N PHE A 88 12.94 -6.62 -12.08
CA PHE A 88 13.81 -5.51 -11.73
C PHE A 88 14.97 -5.43 -12.70
N LYS A 89 15.22 -4.23 -13.27
CA LYS A 89 16.33 -3.98 -14.19
C LYS A 89 16.99 -2.64 -13.89
N VAL A 90 18.31 -2.58 -13.97
CA VAL A 90 19.09 -1.37 -13.86
C VAL A 90 19.71 -1.02 -15.20
N LYS A 91 19.53 0.23 -15.65
CA LYS A 91 20.19 0.81 -16.82
C LYS A 91 21.04 1.98 -16.38
N LYS A 92 22.36 1.85 -16.51
CA LYS A 92 23.32 2.90 -16.16
C LYS A 92 23.62 3.76 -17.40
N THR A 93 23.52 5.07 -17.25
CA THR A 93 23.98 6.08 -18.23
C THR A 93 25.16 6.84 -17.63
N ASN A 94 25.77 7.76 -18.37
CA ASN A 94 26.87 8.58 -17.85
C ASN A 94 26.47 9.51 -16.72
N GLU A 95 25.19 9.91 -16.68
CA GLU A 95 24.68 10.92 -15.71
C GLU A 95 23.77 10.31 -14.65
N ASN A 96 22.99 9.30 -15.00
CA ASN A 96 21.91 8.78 -14.16
C ASN A 96 21.83 7.24 -14.21
N ILE A 97 21.21 6.70 -13.20
CA ILE A 97 20.85 5.29 -13.13
C ILE A 97 19.31 5.19 -13.19
N HIS A 98 18.83 4.48 -14.18
CA HIS A 98 17.40 4.18 -14.33
C HIS A 98 17.11 2.80 -13.75
N ILE A 99 16.19 2.75 -12.81
CA ILE A 99 15.73 1.54 -12.15
C ILE A 99 14.32 1.25 -12.65
N ILE A 100 14.17 0.17 -13.40
CA ILE A 100 12.89 -0.29 -13.93
C ILE A 100 12.38 -1.38 -13.00
N ALA A 101 11.26 -1.14 -12.33
CA ALA A 101 10.71 -2.03 -11.33
C ALA A 101 9.25 -2.35 -11.61
N GLY A 102 8.90 -3.63 -11.62
CA GLY A 102 7.53 -4.10 -11.74
C GLY A 102 6.69 -3.71 -10.51
N ALA A 103 5.39 -3.53 -10.73
CA ALA A 103 4.48 -3.00 -9.70
C ALA A 103 4.35 -3.89 -8.46
N GLY A 104 4.64 -5.19 -8.58
CA GLY A 104 4.56 -6.19 -7.51
C GLY A 104 5.77 -6.21 -6.57
N ILE A 105 6.94 -5.72 -7.02
CA ILE A 105 8.15 -5.75 -6.19
C ILE A 105 7.95 -4.95 -4.90
N THR A 106 8.39 -5.50 -3.77
CA THR A 106 8.27 -4.79 -2.50
C THR A 106 9.31 -3.67 -2.39
N LEU A 107 8.95 -2.57 -1.73
CA LEU A 107 9.86 -1.44 -1.50
C LEU A 107 11.14 -1.88 -0.78
N ALA A 108 11.00 -2.77 0.20
CA ALA A 108 12.16 -3.32 0.92
C ALA A 108 13.05 -4.20 0.03
N ALA A 109 12.49 -4.97 -0.91
CA ALA A 109 13.29 -5.76 -1.86
C ALA A 109 14.03 -4.84 -2.83
N LEU A 110 13.34 -3.82 -3.35
CA LEU A 110 13.93 -2.84 -4.26
C LEU A 110 15.05 -2.05 -3.61
N SER A 111 14.84 -1.57 -2.37
CA SER A 111 15.86 -0.84 -1.60
C SER A 111 17.11 -1.70 -1.34
N ARG A 112 16.92 -2.98 -0.99
CA ARG A 112 18.07 -3.92 -0.84
C ARG A 112 18.80 -4.20 -2.15
N ALA A 113 18.08 -4.26 -3.27
CA ALA A 113 18.68 -4.41 -4.59
C ALA A 113 19.49 -3.15 -4.96
N ALA A 114 18.94 -1.96 -4.70
CA ALA A 114 19.65 -0.69 -4.89
C ALA A 114 20.94 -0.59 -4.06
N LEU A 115 20.93 -1.01 -2.80
CA LEU A 115 22.14 -1.08 -1.96
C LEU A 115 23.22 -1.98 -2.58
N LYS A 116 22.86 -3.15 -3.14
CA LYS A 116 23.80 -4.05 -3.80
C LYS A 116 24.45 -3.43 -5.04
N GLU A 117 23.68 -2.60 -5.76
CA GLU A 117 24.10 -1.91 -6.98
C GLU A 117 24.74 -0.54 -6.69
N GLU A 118 24.92 -0.17 -5.40
CA GLU A 118 25.46 1.14 -4.97
C GLU A 118 24.65 2.32 -5.50
N ILE A 119 23.31 2.21 -5.44
CA ILE A 119 22.38 3.25 -5.90
C ILE A 119 21.79 3.94 -4.67
N GLU A 120 22.00 5.26 -4.55
CA GLU A 120 21.49 6.09 -3.46
C GLU A 120 20.03 6.52 -3.67
N GLY A 121 19.44 7.16 -2.66
CA GLY A 121 18.10 7.79 -2.73
C GLY A 121 16.93 6.85 -2.47
N LEU A 122 17.13 5.52 -2.42
CA LEU A 122 16.09 4.54 -2.14
C LEU A 122 16.06 4.08 -0.67
N GLU A 123 16.89 4.65 0.19
CA GLU A 123 17.08 4.24 1.58
C GLU A 123 15.78 4.36 2.39
N PHE A 124 15.00 5.43 2.15
CA PHE A 124 13.73 5.70 2.84
C PHE A 124 12.68 4.60 2.62
N MET A 125 12.79 3.87 1.50
CA MET A 125 11.87 2.78 1.15
C MET A 125 12.09 1.52 1.99
N SER A 126 13.28 1.34 2.58
CA SER A 126 13.72 0.07 3.22
C SER A 126 12.77 -0.42 4.31
N GLY A 127 12.17 0.51 5.03
CA GLY A 127 11.23 0.23 6.11
C GLY A 127 9.75 0.38 5.75
N ILE A 128 9.40 0.90 4.57
CA ILE A 128 8.00 1.07 4.17
C ILE A 128 7.46 -0.27 3.68
N PRO A 129 6.43 -0.85 4.30
CA PRO A 129 5.78 -2.04 3.78
C PRO A 129 4.96 -1.69 2.54
N GLY A 130 4.86 -2.60 1.61
CA GLY A 130 4.07 -2.39 0.38
C GLY A 130 4.86 -2.68 -0.88
N THR A 131 4.19 -2.53 -2.01
CA THR A 131 4.73 -2.73 -3.36
C THR A 131 4.93 -1.40 -4.07
N ILE A 132 5.76 -1.39 -5.12
CA ILE A 132 5.97 -0.21 -5.97
C ILE A 132 4.65 0.34 -6.50
N GLY A 133 3.75 -0.50 -7.02
CA GLY A 133 2.45 -0.04 -7.52
C GLY A 133 1.63 0.68 -6.46
N GLY A 134 1.55 0.12 -5.24
CA GLY A 134 0.88 0.76 -4.10
C GLY A 134 1.58 2.06 -3.68
N ALA A 135 2.91 2.09 -3.68
CA ALA A 135 3.70 3.26 -3.32
C ALA A 135 3.50 4.42 -4.31
N ILE A 136 3.45 4.14 -5.62
CA ILE A 136 3.16 5.15 -6.64
C ILE A 136 1.73 5.70 -6.49
N ARG A 137 0.75 4.83 -6.26
CA ARG A 137 -0.64 5.27 -6.02
C ARG A 137 -0.74 6.24 -4.85
N MET A 138 -0.03 5.96 -3.78
CA MET A 138 -0.07 6.72 -2.52
C MET A 138 0.99 7.81 -2.42
N ASN A 139 1.86 8.01 -3.41
CA ASN A 139 3.06 8.83 -3.25
C ASN A 139 3.72 8.53 -1.89
N ALA A 140 4.01 7.25 -1.64
CA ALA A 140 4.52 6.81 -0.36
C ALA A 140 5.84 7.50 -0.02
N GLY A 141 6.01 7.89 1.24
CA GLY A 141 7.20 8.60 1.68
C GLY A 141 7.46 8.44 3.17
N ALA A 142 8.71 8.60 3.54
CA ALA A 142 9.22 8.61 4.90
C ALA A 142 10.52 9.40 4.96
N TYR A 143 10.86 9.91 6.15
CA TYR A 143 12.16 10.59 6.41
C TYR A 143 12.45 11.76 5.49
N GLY A 144 11.42 12.49 5.05
CA GLY A 144 11.54 13.67 4.18
C GLY A 144 11.62 13.37 2.70
N SER A 145 11.61 12.10 2.28
CA SER A 145 11.59 11.69 0.87
C SER A 145 10.27 11.00 0.51
N GLU A 146 9.86 11.13 -0.75
CA GLU A 146 8.63 10.55 -1.30
C GLU A 146 8.89 9.91 -2.67
N MET A 147 7.95 9.08 -3.16
CA MET A 147 8.08 8.46 -4.48
C MET A 147 8.27 9.49 -5.60
N LYS A 148 7.61 10.66 -5.53
CA LYS A 148 7.74 11.75 -6.51
C LYS A 148 9.18 12.19 -6.74
N ASP A 149 10.06 12.06 -5.75
CA ASP A 149 11.45 12.52 -5.81
C ASP A 149 12.31 11.62 -6.71
N LEU A 150 11.85 10.40 -7.00
CA LEU A 150 12.57 9.39 -7.77
C LEU A 150 11.88 8.98 -9.06
N VAL A 151 10.57 9.16 -9.16
CA VAL A 151 9.80 8.69 -10.33
C VAL A 151 10.18 9.48 -11.57
N TYR A 152 10.55 8.74 -12.63
CA TYR A 152 10.73 9.29 -13.97
C TYR A 152 9.49 9.10 -14.82
N LYS A 153 8.97 7.87 -14.86
CA LYS A 153 7.73 7.52 -15.57
C LYS A 153 7.11 6.24 -15.02
N THR A 154 5.80 6.09 -15.24
CA THR A 154 5.06 4.87 -14.87
C THR A 154 4.25 4.35 -16.05
N LYS A 155 4.39 3.05 -16.32
CA LYS A 155 3.56 2.32 -17.28
C LYS A 155 2.37 1.70 -16.55
N TYR A 156 1.17 1.90 -17.07
CA TYR A 156 -0.05 1.34 -16.52
C TYR A 156 -0.96 0.82 -17.63
N MET A 157 -1.88 -0.05 -17.28
CA MET A 157 -2.90 -0.57 -18.16
C MET A 157 -4.28 -0.12 -17.68
N THR A 158 -5.06 0.50 -18.56
CA THR A 158 -6.46 0.81 -18.29
C THR A 158 -7.31 -0.46 -18.22
N TYR A 159 -8.46 -0.39 -17.56
CA TYR A 159 -9.34 -1.56 -17.41
C TYR A 159 -9.91 -2.09 -18.75
N ASP A 160 -9.78 -1.33 -19.84
CA ASP A 160 -10.07 -1.81 -21.22
C ASP A 160 -8.86 -2.49 -21.90
N GLY A 161 -7.74 -2.63 -21.19
CA GLY A 161 -6.55 -3.37 -21.63
C GLY A 161 -5.53 -2.57 -22.45
N LYS A 162 -5.69 -1.25 -22.59
CA LYS A 162 -4.72 -0.39 -23.27
C LYS A 162 -3.58 -0.01 -22.31
N ILE A 163 -2.36 0.00 -22.86
CA ILE A 163 -1.17 0.35 -22.09
C ILE A 163 -0.81 1.81 -22.38
N HIS A 164 -0.58 2.56 -21.29
CA HIS A 164 -0.18 3.96 -21.31
C HIS A 164 1.08 4.17 -20.47
N THR A 165 1.72 5.31 -20.69
CA THR A 165 2.86 5.76 -19.89
C THR A 165 2.60 7.19 -19.42
N LEU A 166 2.81 7.46 -18.13
CA LEU A 166 2.81 8.79 -17.54
C LEU A 166 4.23 9.21 -17.24
N ASN A 167 4.59 10.44 -17.59
CA ASN A 167 5.80 11.11 -17.12
C ASN A 167 5.57 11.71 -15.71
N LEU A 168 6.62 12.20 -15.07
CA LEU A 168 6.57 12.67 -13.68
C LEU A 168 5.42 13.66 -13.42
N GLU A 169 5.29 14.69 -14.24
CA GLU A 169 4.31 15.77 -14.03
C GLU A 169 2.86 15.28 -14.16
N GLU A 170 2.64 14.26 -14.95
CA GLU A 170 1.32 13.67 -15.19
C GLU A 170 0.81 12.86 -14.01
N HIS A 171 1.70 12.43 -13.09
CA HIS A 171 1.31 11.73 -11.87
C HIS A 171 0.55 12.62 -10.89
N LYS A 172 0.72 13.95 -10.95
CA LYS A 172 0.07 14.91 -10.06
C LYS A 172 0.20 14.49 -8.60
N PHE A 173 1.42 14.18 -8.20
CA PHE A 173 1.71 13.72 -6.84
C PHE A 173 1.38 14.79 -5.81
N GLU A 174 0.63 14.40 -4.80
CA GLU A 174 0.27 15.17 -3.62
C GLU A 174 0.57 14.33 -2.36
N TYR A 175 0.32 14.90 -1.18
CA TYR A 175 0.45 14.15 0.06
C TYR A 175 -0.49 12.95 0.07
N ARG A 176 0.09 11.75 0.12
CA ARG A 176 -0.63 10.45 0.10
C ARG A 176 -1.62 10.29 -1.05
N ASN A 177 -1.30 10.88 -2.19
CA ASN A 177 -2.15 10.82 -3.38
C ASN A 177 -1.36 10.91 -4.68
N SER A 178 -1.92 10.36 -5.74
CA SER A 178 -1.49 10.53 -7.13
C SER A 178 -2.69 10.44 -8.07
N VAL A 179 -2.48 10.71 -9.34
CA VAL A 179 -3.52 10.59 -10.38
C VAL A 179 -4.15 9.18 -10.43
N PHE A 180 -3.43 8.16 -9.97
CA PHE A 180 -3.93 6.77 -9.90
C PHE A 180 -5.05 6.55 -8.86
N SER A 181 -5.39 7.55 -8.06
CA SER A 181 -6.63 7.54 -7.27
C SER A 181 -7.89 7.76 -8.13
N LYS A 182 -7.74 8.31 -9.36
CA LYS A 182 -8.81 8.69 -10.29
C LYS A 182 -8.76 7.95 -11.62
N ILE A 183 -7.64 7.32 -11.96
CA ILE A 183 -7.49 6.54 -13.20
C ILE A 183 -8.02 5.13 -12.98
N ASP A 184 -8.91 4.69 -13.87
CA ASP A 184 -9.34 3.31 -14.00
C ASP A 184 -8.24 2.48 -14.67
N GLY A 185 -7.24 2.08 -13.88
CA GLY A 185 -6.07 1.38 -14.41
C GLY A 185 -5.21 0.71 -13.34
N VAL A 186 -4.34 -0.16 -13.81
CA VAL A 186 -3.41 -0.96 -13.00
C VAL A 186 -1.98 -0.58 -13.36
N ILE A 187 -1.19 -0.19 -12.39
CA ILE A 187 0.24 0.07 -12.57
C ILE A 187 0.93 -1.25 -12.88
N ILE A 188 1.74 -1.25 -13.94
CA ILE A 188 2.51 -2.41 -14.40
C ILE A 188 3.96 -2.29 -13.98
N GLU A 189 4.58 -1.14 -14.27
CA GLU A 189 6.01 -0.91 -14.14
C GLU A 189 6.28 0.57 -13.86
N THR A 190 7.27 0.85 -13.04
CA THR A 190 7.74 2.22 -12.80
C THR A 190 9.24 2.30 -13.07
N THR A 191 9.66 3.36 -13.75
CA THR A 191 11.06 3.72 -13.89
C THR A 191 11.38 4.82 -12.87
N LEU A 192 12.31 4.53 -11.97
CA LEU A 192 12.89 5.48 -11.04
C LEU A 192 14.24 5.98 -11.59
N VAL A 193 14.64 7.18 -11.22
CA VAL A 193 15.95 7.75 -11.55
C VAL A 193 16.69 8.11 -10.28
N SER A 194 17.94 7.72 -10.23
CA SER A 194 18.84 8.04 -9.13
C SER A 194 20.30 8.10 -9.60
N LYS A 195 21.23 8.16 -8.67
CA LYS A 195 22.68 8.25 -8.90
C LYS A 195 23.43 7.15 -8.19
N ARG A 196 24.71 6.99 -8.54
CA ARG A 196 25.62 6.15 -7.79
C ARG A 196 25.95 6.84 -6.46
N GLY A 197 25.86 6.07 -5.38
CA GLY A 197 26.23 6.49 -4.04
C GLY A 197 27.34 5.62 -3.43
N ASN A 198 27.69 5.93 -2.19
CA ASN A 198 28.58 5.15 -1.39
C ASN A 198 27.79 4.07 -0.65
N LYS A 199 28.21 2.80 -0.78
CA LYS A 199 27.49 1.64 -0.21
C LYS A 199 27.38 1.69 1.31
N GLU A 200 28.45 2.11 1.97
CA GLU A 200 28.53 2.22 3.44
C GLU A 200 27.58 3.30 3.95
N GLU A 201 27.50 4.45 3.25
CA GLU A 201 26.60 5.54 3.61
C GLU A 201 25.13 5.17 3.36
N ILE A 202 24.83 4.51 2.23
CA ILE A 202 23.48 3.99 1.93
C ILE A 202 23.06 3.03 3.02
N LYS A 203 23.94 2.08 3.38
CA LYS A 203 23.65 1.11 4.43
C LYS A 203 23.43 1.78 5.79
N ALA A 204 24.28 2.74 6.15
CA ALA A 204 24.18 3.46 7.42
C ALA A 204 22.83 4.19 7.54
N LYS A 205 22.37 4.88 6.47
CA LYS A 205 21.03 5.50 6.42
C LYS A 205 19.90 4.48 6.56
N MET A 206 19.98 3.35 5.85
CA MET A 206 18.98 2.29 5.98
C MET A 206 18.89 1.76 7.41
N ASP A 207 20.03 1.55 8.08
CA ASP A 207 20.11 1.07 9.46
C ASP A 207 19.55 2.12 10.44
N GLU A 208 19.87 3.42 10.24
CA GLU A 208 19.30 4.54 11.00
C GLU A 208 17.77 4.60 10.87
N TYR A 209 17.24 4.51 9.65
CA TYR A 209 15.80 4.53 9.41
C TYR A 209 15.10 3.31 10.04
N ALA A 210 15.70 2.13 9.92
CA ALA A 210 15.18 0.92 10.55
C ALA A 210 15.11 1.06 12.09
N LYS A 211 16.17 1.59 12.71
CA LYS A 211 16.24 1.87 14.16
C LYS A 211 15.17 2.89 14.56
N SER A 212 15.12 4.05 13.90
CA SER A 212 14.13 5.09 14.17
C SER A 212 12.68 4.55 14.05
N ARG A 213 12.42 3.69 13.06
CA ARG A 213 11.12 3.06 12.87
C ARG A 213 10.77 2.12 14.01
N SER A 214 11.71 1.24 14.40
CA SER A 214 11.48 0.29 15.49
C SER A 214 11.26 0.98 16.84
N GLU A 215 11.91 2.12 17.07
CA GLU A 215 11.75 2.92 18.28
C GLU A 215 10.41 3.66 18.33
N LYS A 216 9.91 4.15 17.18
CA LYS A 216 8.76 5.07 17.12
C LYS A 216 7.45 4.43 16.70
N GLN A 217 7.45 3.27 16.03
CA GLN A 217 6.25 2.63 15.52
C GLN A 217 5.96 1.31 16.23
N PRO A 218 4.67 0.93 16.39
CA PRO A 218 4.25 -0.29 17.09
C PRO A 218 4.37 -1.52 16.17
N LEU A 219 5.62 -1.87 15.77
CA LEU A 219 5.89 -2.95 14.81
C LEU A 219 5.59 -4.35 15.38
N GLU A 220 5.42 -4.45 16.68
CA GLU A 220 5.05 -5.67 17.41
C GLU A 220 3.60 -6.10 17.17
N TYR A 221 2.75 -5.18 16.70
CA TYR A 221 1.34 -5.46 16.42
C TYR A 221 1.00 -5.28 14.94
N PRO A 222 0.08 -6.06 14.38
CA PRO A 222 -0.50 -5.81 13.07
C PRO A 222 -1.20 -4.45 13.01
N SER A 223 -0.99 -3.71 11.90
CA SER A 223 -1.64 -2.44 11.63
C SER A 223 -1.62 -2.11 10.14
N ALA A 224 -2.36 -1.11 9.71
CA ALA A 224 -2.30 -0.56 8.35
C ALA A 224 -1.47 0.74 8.28
N GLY A 225 -0.45 0.90 9.14
CA GLY A 225 0.32 2.14 9.24
C GLY A 225 -0.41 3.23 10.01
N SER A 226 -0.13 4.50 9.68
CA SER A 226 -0.87 5.63 10.24
C SER A 226 -2.32 5.57 9.80
N THR A 227 -3.23 5.59 10.76
CA THR A 227 -4.68 5.50 10.49
C THR A 227 -5.24 6.82 9.97
N PHE A 228 -4.68 7.94 10.41
CA PHE A 228 -5.17 9.28 10.09
C PHE A 228 -4.13 10.10 9.34
N LYS A 229 -4.59 10.89 8.37
CA LYS A 229 -3.76 11.83 7.63
C LYS A 229 -3.20 12.91 8.53
N ARG A 230 -2.02 13.42 8.17
CA ARG A 230 -1.55 14.70 8.71
C ARG A 230 -2.35 15.83 8.06
N LYS A 231 -2.60 16.89 8.80
CA LYS A 231 -3.18 18.14 8.30
C LYS A 231 -2.09 19.21 8.36
N GLU A 232 -2.12 20.16 7.44
CA GLU A 232 -1.14 21.24 7.41
C GLU A 232 -1.08 21.97 8.75
N GLY A 233 0.13 22.13 9.29
CA GLY A 233 0.36 22.73 10.61
C GLY A 233 -0.04 21.85 11.80
N ILE A 234 -0.59 20.64 11.60
CA ILE A 234 -1.14 19.78 12.65
C ILE A 234 -0.56 18.38 12.58
N ILE A 235 0.03 17.93 13.68
CA ILE A 235 0.46 16.54 13.84
C ILE A 235 -0.70 15.74 14.46
N THR A 236 -1.51 15.09 13.65
CA THR A 236 -2.71 14.35 14.09
C THR A 236 -2.40 13.36 15.22
N ALA A 237 -1.28 12.64 15.15
CA ALA A 237 -0.87 11.73 16.22
C ALA A 237 -0.67 12.44 17.57
N LYS A 238 -0.17 13.70 17.56
CA LYS A 238 -0.03 14.50 18.78
C LYS A 238 -1.39 14.90 19.35
N LEU A 239 -2.34 15.30 18.50
CA LEU A 239 -3.70 15.60 18.97
C LEU A 239 -4.36 14.40 19.66
N ILE A 240 -4.19 13.20 19.09
CA ILE A 240 -4.75 11.96 19.65
C ILE A 240 -4.07 11.63 20.99
N ASP A 241 -2.77 11.90 21.13
CA ASP A 241 -2.03 11.76 22.38
C ASP A 241 -2.50 12.79 23.44
N ASP A 242 -2.56 14.07 23.05
CA ASP A 242 -3.03 15.17 23.91
C ASP A 242 -4.51 14.99 24.34
N ALA A 243 -5.30 14.28 23.55
CA ALA A 243 -6.65 13.87 23.91
C ALA A 243 -6.71 12.75 24.96
N GLY A 244 -5.58 12.11 25.26
CA GLY A 244 -5.49 11.02 26.25
C GLY A 244 -5.98 9.67 25.69
N LEU A 245 -5.94 9.48 24.36
CA LEU A 245 -6.52 8.30 23.69
C LEU A 245 -5.54 7.13 23.53
N LYS A 246 -4.24 7.28 23.84
CA LYS A 246 -3.31 6.14 23.85
C LYS A 246 -3.81 5.00 24.72
N GLY A 247 -3.82 3.78 24.20
CA GLY A 247 -4.27 2.59 24.90
C GLY A 247 -5.79 2.40 24.92
N TYR A 248 -6.58 3.38 24.48
CA TYR A 248 -8.03 3.22 24.36
C TYR A 248 -8.34 2.10 23.34
N SER A 249 -9.27 1.22 23.69
CA SER A 249 -9.56 -0.01 22.92
C SER A 249 -11.06 -0.21 22.72
N VAL A 250 -11.39 -0.78 21.56
CA VAL A 250 -12.70 -1.37 21.26
C VAL A 250 -12.43 -2.80 20.82
N GLY A 251 -12.93 -3.79 21.54
CA GLY A 251 -12.51 -5.17 21.34
C GLY A 251 -10.97 -5.30 21.41
N ASP A 252 -10.38 -5.95 20.40
CA ASP A 252 -8.93 -6.08 20.26
C ASP A 252 -8.28 -4.98 19.39
N ALA A 253 -9.06 -4.01 18.87
CA ALA A 253 -8.51 -2.82 18.24
C ALA A 253 -8.09 -1.80 19.32
N MET A 254 -6.88 -1.22 19.23
CA MET A 254 -6.34 -0.30 20.22
C MET A 254 -5.60 0.85 19.55
N VAL A 255 -5.79 2.08 20.06
CA VAL A 255 -4.87 3.20 19.77
C VAL A 255 -3.52 2.86 20.39
N SER A 256 -2.48 2.76 19.59
CA SER A 256 -1.17 2.34 20.05
C SER A 256 -0.64 3.23 21.17
N THR A 257 -0.13 2.62 22.23
CA THR A 257 0.56 3.33 23.33
C THR A 257 1.89 3.92 22.89
N LYS A 258 2.52 3.37 21.84
CA LYS A 258 3.78 3.83 21.32
C LYS A 258 3.64 5.00 20.35
N HIS A 259 2.63 4.96 19.45
CA HIS A 259 2.38 6.00 18.45
C HIS A 259 0.88 6.20 18.26
N ALA A 260 0.33 7.28 18.80
CA ALA A 260 -1.12 7.52 18.83
C ALA A 260 -1.80 7.64 17.45
N GLY A 261 -1.04 7.86 16.38
CA GLY A 261 -1.56 7.85 15.00
C GLY A 261 -1.84 6.45 14.43
N PHE A 262 -1.48 5.38 15.16
CA PHE A 262 -1.69 4.00 14.76
C PHE A 262 -2.82 3.37 15.57
N ILE A 263 -3.73 2.71 14.88
CA ILE A 263 -4.61 1.71 15.47
C ILE A 263 -3.98 0.35 15.19
N VAL A 264 -3.89 -0.49 16.21
CA VAL A 264 -3.27 -1.81 16.15
C VAL A 264 -4.26 -2.91 16.50
N ASN A 265 -4.03 -4.09 15.94
CA ASN A 265 -4.76 -5.31 16.27
C ASN A 265 -3.98 -6.09 17.34
N LYS A 266 -4.50 -6.19 18.56
CA LYS A 266 -3.86 -6.92 19.67
C LYS A 266 -3.99 -8.44 19.57
N GLY A 267 -4.84 -8.92 18.66
CA GLY A 267 -5.06 -10.35 18.51
C GLY A 267 -6.17 -10.69 17.52
N LYS A 268 -7.41 -10.46 17.88
CA LYS A 268 -8.60 -10.85 17.12
C LYS A 268 -9.54 -9.67 16.83
N ALA A 269 -8.97 -8.46 16.61
CA ALA A 269 -9.78 -7.31 16.25
C ALA A 269 -10.55 -7.56 14.95
N THR A 270 -11.81 -7.15 14.92
CA THR A 270 -12.66 -7.12 13.74
C THR A 270 -12.55 -5.78 13.03
N ALA A 271 -12.98 -5.70 11.78
CA ALA A 271 -13.08 -4.42 11.10
C ALA A 271 -14.08 -3.50 11.78
N LYS A 272 -15.14 -4.05 12.33
CA LYS A 272 -16.12 -3.33 13.14
C LYS A 272 -15.47 -2.66 14.35
N ASP A 273 -14.65 -3.39 15.13
CA ASP A 273 -13.93 -2.83 16.28
C ASP A 273 -13.06 -1.63 15.87
N VAL A 274 -12.34 -1.76 14.74
CA VAL A 274 -11.48 -0.69 14.22
C VAL A 274 -12.30 0.52 13.80
N LEU A 275 -13.42 0.34 13.13
CA LEU A 275 -14.29 1.43 12.68
C LEU A 275 -14.95 2.15 13.87
N GLU A 276 -15.45 1.42 14.86
CA GLU A 276 -15.98 2.00 16.08
C GLU A 276 -14.91 2.80 16.85
N LEU A 277 -13.67 2.29 16.90
CA LEU A 277 -12.55 3.00 17.50
C LEU A 277 -12.19 4.28 16.71
N ILE A 278 -12.17 4.21 15.39
CA ILE A 278 -11.96 5.37 14.52
C ILE A 278 -13.00 6.46 14.77
N ASP A 279 -14.27 6.09 14.85
CA ASP A 279 -15.37 7.03 15.09
C ASP A 279 -15.25 7.67 16.47
N HIS A 280 -14.90 6.90 17.49
CA HIS A 280 -14.62 7.43 18.83
C HIS A 280 -13.47 8.44 18.82
N VAL A 281 -12.35 8.12 18.17
CA VAL A 281 -11.19 9.03 18.04
C VAL A 281 -11.60 10.33 17.34
N LYS A 282 -12.28 10.24 16.18
CA LYS A 282 -12.74 11.42 15.43
C LYS A 282 -13.65 12.31 16.25
N LYS A 283 -14.63 11.71 16.93
CA LYS A 283 -15.58 12.42 17.79
C LYS A 283 -14.85 13.14 18.92
N THR A 284 -13.95 12.45 19.63
CA THR A 284 -13.21 13.03 20.75
C THR A 284 -12.30 14.19 20.31
N ILE A 285 -11.62 14.06 19.15
CA ILE A 285 -10.81 15.15 18.61
C ILE A 285 -11.67 16.35 18.22
N LYS A 286 -12.82 16.12 17.59
CA LYS A 286 -13.76 17.18 17.24
C LYS A 286 -14.29 17.92 18.49
N GLU A 287 -14.67 17.17 19.51
CA GLU A 287 -15.21 17.74 20.76
C GLU A 287 -14.15 18.53 21.56
N LYS A 288 -12.89 18.05 21.61
CA LYS A 288 -11.84 18.69 22.41
C LYS A 288 -11.14 19.85 21.71
N PHE A 289 -10.97 19.78 20.39
CA PHE A 289 -10.12 20.71 19.65
C PHE A 289 -10.84 21.42 18.50
N ASP A 290 -12.10 21.07 18.21
CA ASP A 290 -12.88 21.52 17.04
C ASP A 290 -12.17 21.26 15.70
N ILE A 291 -11.44 20.14 15.61
CA ILE A 291 -10.69 19.74 14.42
C ILE A 291 -11.31 18.46 13.82
N ASP A 292 -11.54 18.46 12.52
CA ASP A 292 -11.89 17.26 11.76
C ASP A 292 -10.63 16.58 11.23
N ILE A 293 -10.49 15.28 11.50
CA ILE A 293 -9.38 14.44 11.03
C ILE A 293 -9.86 13.41 10.01
N GLU A 294 -9.05 13.16 8.97
CA GLU A 294 -9.36 12.26 7.88
C GLU A 294 -8.56 10.95 7.98
N LEU A 295 -9.12 9.88 7.42
CA LEU A 295 -8.43 8.60 7.31
C LEU A 295 -7.33 8.64 6.25
N GLU A 296 -6.18 8.04 6.56
CA GLU A 296 -5.13 7.70 5.59
C GLU A 296 -5.34 6.28 5.05
N ILE A 297 -5.83 5.37 5.89
CA ILE A 297 -6.16 4.00 5.48
C ILE A 297 -7.40 3.97 4.57
N LEU A 298 -7.43 3.00 3.66
CA LEU A 298 -8.56 2.76 2.77
C LEU A 298 -9.44 1.65 3.34
N VAL A 299 -10.71 1.95 3.55
CA VAL A 299 -11.71 0.98 3.99
C VAL A 299 -12.42 0.43 2.76
N ILE A 300 -12.41 -0.88 2.58
CA ILE A 300 -13.03 -1.57 1.45
C ILE A 300 -13.81 -2.80 1.91
N GLY A 301 -14.67 -3.30 1.04
CA GLY A 301 -15.46 -4.51 1.31
C GLY A 301 -16.88 -4.20 1.74
N ARG A 302 -17.64 -5.28 1.98
CA ARG A 302 -19.05 -5.28 2.39
C ARG A 302 -19.19 -5.50 3.90
N ASP A 303 -20.32 -5.03 4.46
CA ASP A 303 -20.67 -5.25 5.86
C ASP A 303 -21.13 -6.69 6.10
#